data_0f54dfb6513aec3ed171d98ccc3008e5
#
_entry.id   0f54dfb6513aec3ed171d98ccc3008e5
#
_cell.length_a   1.000
_cell.length_b   1.000
_cell.length_c   1.000
_cell.angle_alpha   90.00
_cell.angle_beta   90.00
_cell.angle_gamma   90.00
#
_symmetry.space_group_name_H-M   'P 1'
#
loop_
_entity.id
_entity.type
_entity.pdbx_description
1 polymer ?
#
loop_
_entity_poly.entity_id
_entity_poly.type
_entity_poly.pdbx_seq_one_letter_code
_entity_poly.pdbx_strand_id
1 'polypeptide(L)'
;MAKILIIEDDHSFRNVLVQMLVKAGHEVKDAEDGNRALSICETYTPDLVLTDIIMPDKEGLETIQELILKQPSIKIIAMSGGGRFGPDSYLPLAKKLGARRTLQKPFMRDDLMNAVNETLVED
;
A
#
# COMPACT_ATOMS: atom_id res chain seq x y z
N MET A 1 -2.75 9.02 -15.07
CA MET A 1 -3.60 7.93 -14.52
C MET A 1 -2.77 6.67 -14.30
N ALA A 2 -2.85 6.09 -13.13
CA ALA A 2 -2.08 4.91 -12.77
C ALA A 2 -3.00 3.80 -12.30
N LYS A 3 -2.46 2.57 -12.30
CA LYS A 3 -3.14 1.41 -11.71
C LYS A 3 -2.64 1.24 -10.29
N ILE A 4 -3.52 1.34 -9.33
CA ILE A 4 -3.17 1.29 -7.91
C ILE A 4 -3.90 0.15 -7.23
N LEU A 5 -3.16 -0.66 -6.47
CA LEU A 5 -3.72 -1.72 -5.64
C LEU A 5 -3.63 -1.28 -4.18
N ILE A 6 -4.75 -1.31 -3.48
CA ILE A 6 -4.82 -0.97 -2.06
C ILE A 6 -4.99 -2.25 -1.26
N ILE A 7 -4.18 -2.44 -0.22
CA ILE A 7 -4.28 -3.59 0.67
C ILE A 7 -4.53 -3.06 2.08
N GLU A 8 -5.72 -3.28 2.61
CA GLU A 8 -6.15 -2.75 3.90
C GLU A 8 -7.29 -3.61 4.44
N ASP A 9 -7.15 -4.08 5.67
CA ASP A 9 -8.18 -4.93 6.29
C ASP A 9 -9.37 -4.15 6.83
N ASP A 10 -9.18 -2.89 7.23
CA ASP A 10 -10.28 -2.05 7.69
C ASP A 10 -11.14 -1.64 6.49
N HIS A 11 -12.34 -2.19 6.42
CA HIS A 11 -13.24 -1.99 5.28
C HIS A 11 -13.58 -0.50 5.07
N SER A 12 -13.89 0.21 6.15
CA SER A 12 -14.27 1.62 6.05
C SER A 12 -13.11 2.48 5.56
N PHE A 13 -11.92 2.27 6.13
CA PHE A 13 -10.74 3.02 5.74
C PHE A 13 -10.32 2.69 4.30
N ARG A 14 -10.36 1.39 3.93
CA ARG A 14 -10.06 0.96 2.55
C ARG A 14 -10.97 1.68 1.56
N ASN A 15 -12.25 1.77 1.88
CA ASN A 15 -13.23 2.40 1.01
C ASN A 15 -12.94 3.89 0.81
N VAL A 16 -12.55 4.58 1.88
CA VAL A 16 -12.16 5.99 1.79
C VAL A 16 -10.95 6.16 0.87
N LEU A 17 -9.94 5.30 1.00
CA LEU A 17 -8.75 5.36 0.15
C LEU A 17 -9.11 5.12 -1.32
N VAL A 18 -9.96 4.14 -1.58
CA VAL A 18 -10.42 3.86 -2.95
C VAL A 18 -11.07 5.10 -3.55
N GLN A 19 -12.00 5.72 -2.81
CA GLN A 19 -12.71 6.89 -3.31
C GLN A 19 -11.77 8.05 -3.59
N MET A 20 -10.81 8.30 -2.72
CA MET A 20 -9.83 9.38 -2.91
C MET A 20 -9.04 9.17 -4.20
N LEU A 21 -8.55 7.96 -4.42
CA LEU A 21 -7.69 7.68 -5.56
C LEU A 21 -8.46 7.61 -6.87
N VAL A 22 -9.67 7.07 -6.85
CA VAL A 22 -10.54 7.08 -8.03
C VAL A 22 -10.89 8.51 -8.41
N LYS A 23 -11.20 9.34 -7.44
CA LYS A 23 -11.51 10.75 -7.68
C LYS A 23 -10.32 11.50 -8.27
N ALA A 24 -9.11 11.07 -7.94
CA ALA A 24 -7.88 11.67 -8.49
C ALA A 24 -7.55 11.17 -9.90
N GLY A 25 -8.36 10.27 -10.46
CA GLY A 25 -8.22 9.81 -11.84
C GLY A 25 -7.50 8.48 -12.01
N HIS A 26 -7.24 7.76 -10.92
CA HIS A 26 -6.55 6.49 -10.99
C HIS A 26 -7.51 5.31 -11.15
N GLU A 27 -7.01 4.23 -11.74
CA GLU A 27 -7.71 2.96 -11.74
C GLU A 27 -7.30 2.24 -10.45
N VAL A 28 -8.29 1.78 -9.65
CA VAL A 28 -8.01 1.25 -8.32
C VAL A 28 -8.63 -0.14 -8.18
N LYS A 29 -7.84 -1.06 -7.65
CA LYS A 29 -8.33 -2.34 -7.12
C LYS A 29 -7.95 -2.40 -5.65
N ASP A 30 -8.71 -3.15 -4.88
CA ASP A 30 -8.46 -3.25 -3.45
C ASP A 30 -8.55 -4.69 -2.96
N ALA A 31 -7.84 -4.96 -1.87
CA ALA A 31 -7.79 -6.27 -1.25
C ALA A 31 -7.85 -6.09 0.26
N GLU A 32 -8.47 -7.05 0.93
CA GLU A 32 -8.61 -7.02 2.39
C GLU A 32 -7.38 -7.58 3.11
N ASP A 33 -6.55 -8.35 2.41
CA ASP A 33 -5.33 -8.93 2.98
C ASP A 33 -4.31 -9.23 1.89
N GLY A 34 -3.13 -9.68 2.33
CA GLY A 34 -2.03 -9.97 1.41
C GLY A 34 -2.29 -11.14 0.48
N ASN A 35 -3.01 -12.15 0.94
CA ASN A 35 -3.31 -13.31 0.10
C ASN A 35 -4.22 -12.91 -1.06
N ARG A 36 -5.23 -12.09 -0.78
CA ARG A 36 -6.11 -11.59 -1.83
C ARG A 36 -5.34 -10.70 -2.81
N ALA A 37 -4.43 -9.88 -2.30
CA ALA A 37 -3.61 -9.02 -3.14
C ALA A 37 -2.75 -9.82 -4.10
N LEU A 38 -2.12 -10.88 -3.63
CA LEU A 38 -1.30 -11.73 -4.47
C LEU A 38 -2.14 -12.43 -5.55
N SER A 39 -3.37 -12.84 -5.19
CA SER A 39 -4.30 -13.42 -6.14
C SER A 39 -4.67 -12.42 -7.25
N ILE A 40 -4.93 -11.17 -6.87
CA ILE A 40 -5.23 -10.11 -7.84
C ILE A 40 -4.04 -9.90 -8.77
N CYS A 41 -2.82 -9.94 -8.25
CA CYS A 41 -1.61 -9.70 -9.03
C CYS A 41 -1.31 -10.83 -10.03
N GLU A 42 -2.00 -11.95 -9.98
CA GLU A 42 -1.86 -12.98 -11.01
C GLU A 42 -2.35 -12.50 -12.38
N THR A 43 -3.33 -11.61 -12.39
CA THR A 43 -3.92 -11.10 -13.64
C THR A 43 -3.87 -9.57 -13.76
N TYR A 44 -3.33 -8.89 -12.76
CA TYR A 44 -3.33 -7.44 -12.71
C TYR A 44 -1.94 -6.95 -12.29
N THR A 45 -1.37 -6.05 -13.07
CA THR A 45 -0.04 -5.49 -12.78
C THR A 45 -0.20 -4.04 -12.35
N PRO A 46 -0.21 -3.76 -11.03
CA PRO A 46 -0.34 -2.38 -10.57
C PRO A 46 0.95 -1.60 -10.80
N ASP A 47 0.80 -0.30 -10.98
CA ASP A 47 1.93 0.63 -11.02
C ASP A 47 2.39 0.97 -9.61
N LEU A 48 1.46 0.94 -8.66
CA LEU A 48 1.72 1.30 -7.26
C LEU A 48 0.87 0.44 -6.35
N VAL A 49 1.45 0.01 -5.23
CA VAL A 49 0.71 -0.68 -4.17
C VAL A 49 0.75 0.18 -2.92
N LEU A 50 -0.42 0.40 -2.33
CA LEU A 50 -0.57 1.08 -1.05
C LEU A 50 -1.01 0.03 -0.04
N THR A 51 -0.16 -0.34 0.90
CA THR A 51 -0.44 -1.46 1.79
C THR A 51 -0.26 -1.11 3.26
N ASP A 52 -1.22 -1.56 4.08
CA ASP A 52 -1.03 -1.62 5.52
C ASP A 52 -0.02 -2.72 5.81
N ILE A 53 0.83 -2.53 6.81
CA ILE A 53 1.83 -3.52 7.17
C ILE A 53 1.42 -4.40 8.36
N ILE A 54 0.30 -4.09 9.01
CA ILE A 54 -0.23 -4.92 10.10
C ILE A 54 -1.61 -5.45 9.68
N MET A 55 -1.67 -6.74 9.36
CA MET A 55 -2.91 -7.37 8.90
C MET A 55 -3.09 -8.72 9.59
N PRO A 56 -4.35 -9.16 9.81
CA PRO A 56 -4.59 -10.35 10.62
C PRO A 56 -4.12 -11.67 10.03
N ASP A 57 -4.26 -11.87 8.73
CA ASP A 57 -4.01 -13.19 8.11
C ASP A 57 -2.61 -13.31 7.52
N LYS A 58 -2.07 -12.22 7.05
CA LYS A 58 -0.74 -12.20 6.47
C LYS A 58 -0.16 -10.81 6.69
N GLU A 59 0.97 -10.77 7.34
CA GLU A 59 1.60 -9.49 7.65
C GLU A 59 2.01 -8.75 6.38
N GLY A 60 1.84 -7.43 6.41
CA GLY A 60 2.16 -6.58 5.27
C GLY A 60 3.62 -6.65 4.85
N LEU A 61 4.53 -6.84 5.80
CA LEU A 61 5.96 -6.97 5.49
C LEU A 61 6.23 -8.18 4.61
N GLU A 62 5.59 -9.31 4.93
CA GLU A 62 5.69 -10.52 4.12
C GLU A 62 5.08 -10.30 2.73
N THR A 63 3.95 -9.61 2.68
CA THR A 63 3.31 -9.28 1.41
C THR A 63 4.21 -8.41 0.54
N ILE A 64 4.87 -7.41 1.13
CA ILE A 64 5.81 -6.55 0.40
C ILE A 64 6.91 -7.40 -0.24
N GLN A 65 7.49 -8.33 0.53
CA GLN A 65 8.55 -9.19 0.02
C GLN A 65 8.08 -10.03 -1.17
N GLU A 66 6.89 -10.63 -1.06
CA GLU A 66 6.34 -11.45 -2.14
C GLU A 66 6.01 -10.64 -3.38
N LEU A 67 5.47 -9.43 -3.21
CA LEU A 67 5.15 -8.55 -4.33
C LEU A 67 6.43 -8.15 -5.09
N ILE A 68 7.49 -7.83 -4.36
CA ILE A 68 8.76 -7.45 -4.98
C ILE A 68 9.38 -8.63 -5.73
N LEU A 69 9.28 -9.83 -5.18
CA LEU A 69 9.78 -11.03 -5.87
C LEU A 69 9.03 -11.27 -7.19
N LYS A 70 7.72 -11.03 -7.19
CA LYS A 70 6.89 -11.20 -8.39
C LYS A 70 7.13 -10.11 -9.43
N GLN A 71 7.32 -8.88 -8.97
CA GLN A 71 7.46 -7.71 -9.84
C GLN A 71 8.51 -6.77 -9.22
N PRO A 72 9.80 -6.99 -9.53
CA PRO A 72 10.87 -6.20 -8.89
C PRO A 72 10.78 -4.69 -9.08
N SER A 73 10.11 -4.23 -10.14
CA SER A 73 9.96 -2.80 -10.39
C SER A 73 8.75 -2.17 -9.70
N ILE A 74 7.99 -2.95 -8.92
CA ILE A 74 6.78 -2.46 -8.28
C ILE A 74 7.10 -1.35 -7.28
N LYS A 75 6.24 -0.33 -7.25
CA LYS A 75 6.37 0.78 -6.31
C LYS A 75 5.41 0.55 -5.16
N ILE A 76 5.91 0.64 -3.93
CA ILE A 76 5.12 0.34 -2.74
C ILE A 76 5.18 1.49 -1.76
N ILE A 77 4.03 1.90 -1.25
CA ILE A 77 3.89 2.80 -0.12
C ILE A 77 3.32 1.99 1.03
N ALA A 78 4.04 1.96 2.15
CA ALA A 78 3.61 1.24 3.34
C ALA A 78 2.91 2.18 4.31
N MET A 79 1.81 1.70 4.91
CA MET A 79 1.06 2.44 5.92
C MET A 79 1.10 1.69 7.24
N SER A 80 1.13 2.41 8.36
CA SER A 80 1.00 1.80 9.67
C SER A 80 0.22 2.69 10.61
N GLY A 81 -0.72 2.09 11.32
CA GLY A 81 -1.49 2.78 12.36
C GLY A 81 -0.81 2.68 13.71
N GLY A 82 -1.36 3.41 14.68
CA GLY A 82 -0.89 3.33 16.05
C GLY A 82 -1.30 2.03 16.69
N GLY A 83 -0.58 0.98 16.44
CA GLY A 83 -0.79 -0.29 17.08
C GLY A 83 -0.09 -0.35 18.43
N ARG A 84 -0.06 -1.56 19.00
CA ARG A 84 0.54 -1.82 20.31
C ARG A 84 2.01 -1.36 20.38
N PHE A 85 2.73 -1.52 19.29
CA PHE A 85 4.16 -1.20 19.21
C PHE A 85 4.42 0.11 18.49
N GLY A 86 3.36 0.76 17.99
CA GLY A 86 3.47 1.99 17.25
C GLY A 86 4.01 1.82 15.83
N PRO A 87 3.80 2.82 14.99
CA PRO A 87 4.24 2.73 13.60
C PRO A 87 5.75 2.74 13.44
N ASP A 88 6.47 3.35 14.37
CA ASP A 88 7.92 3.48 14.28
C ASP A 88 8.65 2.13 14.32
N SER A 89 8.00 1.10 14.85
CA SER A 89 8.61 -0.24 14.93
C SER A 89 8.65 -0.94 13.58
N TYR A 90 7.75 -0.61 12.67
CA TYR A 90 7.57 -1.34 11.41
C TYR A 90 7.91 -0.54 10.16
N LEU A 91 7.70 0.78 10.19
CA LEU A 91 7.91 1.60 8.99
C LEU A 91 9.37 1.60 8.50
N PRO A 92 10.38 1.73 9.38
CA PRO A 92 11.77 1.62 8.93
C PRO A 92 12.07 0.28 8.30
N LEU A 93 11.52 -0.80 8.84
CA LEU A 93 11.72 -2.13 8.29
C LEU A 93 11.05 -2.28 6.93
N ALA A 94 9.85 -1.74 6.76
CA ALA A 94 9.15 -1.76 5.49
C ALA A 94 9.97 -1.07 4.40
N LYS A 95 10.56 0.07 4.73
CA LYS A 95 11.40 0.80 3.79
C LYS A 95 12.65 0.01 3.42
N LYS A 96 13.25 -0.67 4.39
CA LYS A 96 14.42 -1.52 4.19
C LYS A 96 14.10 -2.69 3.27
N LEU A 97 12.87 -3.21 3.33
CA LEU A 97 12.43 -4.32 2.50
C LEU A 97 12.02 -3.89 1.09
N GLY A 98 11.92 -2.61 0.83
CA GLY A 98 11.68 -2.12 -0.51
C GLY A 98 10.52 -1.14 -0.68
N ALA A 99 9.82 -0.79 0.37
CA ALA A 99 8.81 0.26 0.29
C ALA A 99 9.49 1.59 -0.01
N ARG A 100 8.98 2.30 -1.00
CA ARG A 100 9.59 3.57 -1.41
C ARG A 100 9.27 4.70 -0.47
N ARG A 101 8.07 4.67 0.12
CA ARG A 101 7.62 5.66 1.08
C ARG A 101 6.82 5.00 2.17
N THR A 102 6.70 5.68 3.28
CA THR A 102 5.92 5.22 4.42
C THR A 102 4.98 6.32 4.86
N LEU A 103 3.78 5.94 5.31
CA LEU A 103 2.78 6.86 5.83
C LEU A 103 2.33 6.37 7.20
N GLN A 104 2.34 7.26 8.18
CA GLN A 104 1.87 6.97 9.52
C GLN A 104 0.41 7.39 9.64
N LYS A 105 -0.45 6.45 10.03
CA LYS A 105 -1.86 6.77 10.28
C LYS A 105 -2.02 7.47 11.63
N PRO A 106 -2.92 8.41 11.77
CA PRO A 106 -3.76 8.98 10.72
C PRO A 106 -2.96 9.96 9.86
N PHE A 107 -3.26 10.00 8.57
CA PHE A 107 -2.65 10.97 7.67
C PHE A 107 -3.74 11.75 6.95
N MET A 108 -3.38 12.94 6.47
CA MET A 108 -4.31 13.79 5.74
C MET A 108 -4.36 13.38 4.27
N ARG A 109 -5.45 13.75 3.60
CA ARG A 109 -5.60 13.50 2.18
C ARG A 109 -4.40 14.01 1.38
N ASP A 110 -3.91 15.20 1.71
CA ASP A 110 -2.77 15.80 0.99
C ASP A 110 -1.49 15.00 1.18
N ASP A 111 -1.27 14.41 2.37
CA ASP A 111 -0.12 13.55 2.61
C ASP A 111 -0.16 12.33 1.70
N LEU A 112 -1.33 11.71 1.57
CA LEU A 112 -1.51 10.57 0.68
C LEU A 112 -1.30 10.97 -0.78
N MET A 113 -1.94 12.04 -1.22
CA MET A 113 -1.84 12.48 -2.60
C MET A 113 -0.40 12.84 -2.98
N ASN A 114 0.31 13.54 -2.11
CA ASN A 114 1.70 13.88 -2.36
C ASN A 114 2.58 12.62 -2.43
N ALA A 115 2.39 11.68 -1.52
CA ALA A 115 3.17 10.44 -1.52
C ALA A 115 2.91 9.65 -2.80
N VAL A 116 1.66 9.51 -3.22
CA VAL A 116 1.30 8.79 -4.44
C VAL A 116 1.93 9.47 -5.67
N ASN A 117 1.74 10.77 -5.80
CA ASN A 117 2.23 11.49 -6.97
C ASN A 117 3.76 11.47 -7.06
N GLU A 118 4.44 11.67 -5.93
CA GLU A 118 5.91 11.64 -5.92
C GLU A 118 6.45 10.25 -6.24
N THR A 119 5.81 9.22 -5.72
CA THR A 119 6.25 7.84 -5.95
C THR A 119 6.03 7.43 -7.41
N LEU A 120 4.92 7.85 -8.01
CA LEU A 120 4.61 7.48 -9.39
C LEU A 120 5.58 8.09 -10.40
N VAL A 121 6.18 9.24 -10.10
CA VAL A 121 7.12 9.87 -11.03
C VAL A 121 8.56 9.42 -10.82
N GLU A 122 8.84 8.62 -9.81
CA GLU A 122 10.18 8.05 -9.59
C GLU A 122 10.45 6.91 -10.59
N ASP A 123 11.71 6.74 -10.89
CA ASP A 123 12.18 5.64 -11.75
C ASP A 123 12.26 4.31 -11.01
#